data_c80239c4a52d1cb0c789c7298a4e2556
#
_entry.id   c80239c4a52d1cb0c789c7298a4e2556
#
_cell.length_a   1.000
_cell.length_b   1.000
_cell.length_c   1.000
_cell.angle_alpha   90.00
_cell.angle_beta   90.00
_cell.angle_gamma   90.00
#
_symmetry.space_group_name_H-M   'P 1'
#
loop_
_entity.id
_entity.type
_entity.pdbx_description
1 polymer ?
#
loop_
_entity_poly.entity_id
_entity_poly.type
_entity_poly.pdbx_seq_one_letter_code
_entity_poly.pdbx_strand_id
1 'polypeptide(L)'
;MIGIAETKPGNCVRRIGLAALAIGFPMGAAAQEADAPVEAISDANPADANPADASASGGAGADLAQQLSNPVANLISVPIQQNFDLGIGPDNDGWRSTTNVQPVIPVPINEDWNLISRTILPLIYQEGVTGRNQNQFGLGDTLQSVFFSPREVGASGIIWGVGPAFLLPTATDSALGGKKWGVGPTAVMLKQSGPITVGLLANQIWSVAGSDNRPDVSQAFIQPFLSYITPTATTFSVNAESSYNWKAEQWSVPINVSVSQLTKLGDQPVSLGLGGRYNVEKPEGGADWGLRFIVTFLFPTG
;
A
#
# COMPACT_ATOMS: atom_id res chain seq x y z
N MET A 1 43.68 10.59 -47.51
CA MET A 1 42.24 10.77 -47.88
C MET A 1 41.54 9.48 -47.54
N ILE A 2 40.94 9.41 -46.39
CA ILE A 2 40.06 8.30 -45.97
C ILE A 2 38.86 8.97 -45.36
N GLY A 3 37.69 8.81 -46.01
CA GLY A 3 36.43 9.43 -45.64
C GLY A 3 35.83 8.82 -44.38
N ILE A 4 35.38 9.69 -43.51
CA ILE A 4 34.63 9.37 -42.29
C ILE A 4 33.14 9.33 -42.67
N ALA A 5 32.51 8.19 -42.54
CA ALA A 5 31.05 8.05 -42.70
C ALA A 5 30.36 8.37 -41.38
N GLU A 6 29.59 9.46 -41.34
CA GLU A 6 28.67 9.77 -40.27
C GLU A 6 27.44 8.84 -40.33
N THR A 7 27.21 8.07 -39.29
CA THR A 7 25.95 7.34 -39.07
C THR A 7 25.05 8.15 -38.16
N LYS A 8 23.90 8.60 -38.67
CA LYS A 8 22.80 9.20 -37.92
C LYS A 8 22.15 8.17 -36.98
N PRO A 9 21.78 8.52 -35.74
CA PRO A 9 20.96 7.66 -34.88
C PRO A 9 19.50 7.68 -35.33
N GLY A 10 18.98 6.51 -35.68
CA GLY A 10 17.56 6.32 -35.99
C GLY A 10 16.72 6.28 -34.73
N ASN A 11 15.73 7.16 -34.66
CA ASN A 11 14.68 7.16 -33.65
C ASN A 11 13.79 5.90 -33.80
N CYS A 12 13.99 4.92 -32.93
CA CYS A 12 13.10 3.77 -32.78
C CYS A 12 12.05 4.08 -31.70
N VAL A 13 10.95 4.70 -32.10
CA VAL A 13 9.77 4.85 -31.23
C VAL A 13 9.09 3.48 -31.13
N ARG A 14 9.43 2.71 -30.07
CA ARG A 14 8.69 1.49 -29.71
C ARG A 14 7.35 1.89 -29.09
N ARG A 15 6.27 1.56 -29.77
CA ARG A 15 4.90 1.64 -29.26
C ARG A 15 4.75 0.69 -28.07
N ILE A 16 4.49 1.25 -26.92
CA ILE A 16 4.10 0.51 -25.71
C ILE A 16 2.67 0.02 -25.95
N GLY A 17 2.51 -1.26 -26.23
CA GLY A 17 1.21 -1.91 -26.26
C GLY A 17 0.68 -2.08 -24.83
N LEU A 18 -0.39 -1.36 -24.51
CA LEU A 18 -1.14 -1.54 -23.26
C LEU A 18 -1.88 -2.88 -23.38
N ALA A 19 -1.39 -3.92 -22.73
CA ALA A 19 -2.11 -5.19 -22.59
C ALA A 19 -3.15 -5.01 -21.48
N ALA A 20 -4.39 -4.74 -21.88
CA ALA A 20 -5.55 -4.81 -20.99
C ALA A 20 -5.81 -6.28 -20.64
N LEU A 21 -5.61 -6.65 -19.38
CA LEU A 21 -6.00 -7.95 -18.85
C LEU A 21 -7.52 -8.02 -18.72
N ALA A 22 -8.21 -8.51 -19.76
CA ALA A 22 -9.63 -8.79 -19.72
C ALA A 22 -9.84 -10.13 -18.99
N ILE A 23 -10.36 -10.07 -17.76
CA ILE A 23 -10.87 -11.23 -17.06
C ILE A 23 -12.24 -11.55 -17.65
N GLY A 24 -12.28 -12.50 -18.59
CA GLY A 24 -13.50 -13.03 -19.15
C GLY A 24 -14.17 -14.01 -18.19
N PHE A 25 -15.37 -13.69 -17.72
CA PHE A 25 -16.28 -14.65 -17.12
C PHE A 25 -17.05 -15.38 -18.26
N PRO A 26 -17.19 -16.72 -18.22
CA PRO A 26 -18.02 -17.41 -19.18
C PRO A 26 -19.50 -17.21 -18.84
N MET A 27 -20.24 -16.56 -19.74
CA MET A 27 -21.71 -16.58 -19.76
C MET A 27 -22.18 -17.91 -20.33
N GLY A 28 -22.69 -18.79 -19.49
CA GLY A 28 -23.46 -19.95 -19.91
C GLY A 28 -24.91 -19.56 -20.05
N ALA A 29 -25.44 -19.66 -21.27
CA ALA A 29 -26.85 -19.53 -21.58
C ALA A 29 -27.57 -20.85 -21.27
N ALA A 30 -28.69 -20.78 -20.55
CA ALA A 30 -29.78 -21.75 -20.68
C ALA A 30 -31.10 -21.00 -20.39
N ALA A 31 -31.89 -20.84 -21.42
CA ALA A 31 -33.26 -20.38 -21.34
C ALA A 31 -34.16 -21.53 -20.86
N GLN A 32 -35.07 -21.20 -19.95
CA GLN A 32 -36.35 -21.93 -19.84
C GLN A 32 -37.40 -21.00 -19.24
N GLU A 33 -38.38 -20.69 -20.09
CA GLU A 33 -39.61 -20.00 -19.72
C GLU A 33 -40.42 -20.84 -18.70
N ALA A 34 -40.90 -20.18 -17.64
CA ALA A 34 -42.07 -20.61 -16.90
C ALA A 34 -42.83 -19.36 -16.45
N ASP A 35 -44.04 -19.29 -16.95
CA ASP A 35 -45.09 -18.31 -16.72
C ASP A 35 -45.49 -18.28 -15.24
N ALA A 36 -45.45 -17.11 -14.58
CA ALA A 36 -46.12 -16.87 -13.32
C ALA A 36 -46.49 -15.38 -13.19
N PRO A 37 -47.58 -15.00 -12.49
CA PRO A 37 -48.32 -13.77 -12.74
C PRO A 37 -47.61 -12.54 -12.20
N VAL A 38 -47.81 -11.43 -12.95
CA VAL A 38 -47.34 -10.10 -12.64
C VAL A 38 -48.03 -9.57 -11.39
N GLU A 39 -47.34 -9.58 -10.24
CA GLU A 39 -47.67 -8.73 -9.10
C GLU A 39 -47.08 -7.34 -9.33
N ALA A 40 -47.87 -6.34 -9.03
CA ALA A 40 -47.63 -4.91 -9.28
C ALA A 40 -46.28 -4.48 -8.70
N ILE A 41 -45.37 -4.03 -9.55
CA ILE A 41 -44.18 -3.26 -9.16
C ILE A 41 -44.69 -1.93 -8.60
N SER A 42 -44.58 -1.78 -7.28
CA SER A 42 -44.74 -0.51 -6.60
C SER A 42 -43.67 0.44 -7.12
N ASP A 43 -44.03 1.48 -7.82
CA ASP A 43 -43.19 2.60 -8.22
C ASP A 43 -42.62 3.26 -6.97
N ALA A 44 -41.45 2.84 -6.50
CA ALA A 44 -40.64 3.57 -5.53
C ALA A 44 -40.14 4.84 -6.22
N ASN A 45 -40.79 5.97 -5.96
CA ASN A 45 -40.40 7.28 -6.43
C ASN A 45 -38.99 7.62 -5.84
N PRO A 46 -37.97 7.94 -6.64
CA PRO A 46 -36.64 8.31 -6.14
C PRO A 46 -36.62 9.60 -5.29
N ALA A 47 -37.78 10.27 -5.14
CA ALA A 47 -37.92 11.46 -4.29
C ALA A 47 -38.16 11.16 -2.79
N ASP A 48 -38.38 9.88 -2.40
CA ASP A 48 -38.65 9.49 -1.01
C ASP A 48 -37.38 9.05 -0.22
N ALA A 49 -36.20 9.23 -0.78
CA ALA A 49 -34.96 9.06 -0.04
C ALA A 49 -34.85 10.18 1.03
N ASN A 50 -35.10 9.81 2.28
CA ASN A 50 -35.01 10.72 3.42
C ASN A 50 -33.56 11.27 3.50
N PRO A 51 -33.36 12.62 3.44
CA PRO A 51 -32.03 13.23 3.56
C PRO A 51 -31.31 12.87 4.87
N ALA A 52 -32.05 12.46 5.91
CA ALA A 52 -31.47 11.98 7.17
C ALA A 52 -30.74 10.64 7.02
N ASP A 53 -31.24 9.73 6.18
CA ASP A 53 -30.60 8.42 5.94
C ASP A 53 -29.30 8.54 5.12
N ALA A 54 -29.28 9.47 4.16
CA ALA A 54 -28.08 9.81 3.41
C ALA A 54 -27.01 10.49 4.28
N SER A 55 -27.42 11.32 5.25
CA SER A 55 -26.50 11.98 6.19
C SER A 55 -25.95 11.00 7.23
N ALA A 56 -26.76 10.05 7.71
CA ALA A 56 -26.32 9.02 8.65
C ALA A 56 -25.35 8.01 8.01
N SER A 57 -25.59 7.63 6.76
CA SER A 57 -24.68 6.73 6.01
C SER A 57 -23.37 7.43 5.63
N GLY A 58 -23.39 8.73 5.33
CA GLY A 58 -22.20 9.55 5.07
C GLY A 58 -21.30 9.66 6.30
N GLY A 59 -21.88 9.88 7.49
CA GLY A 59 -21.15 9.95 8.76
C GLY A 59 -20.42 8.64 9.09
N ALA A 60 -21.11 7.51 9.04
CA ALA A 60 -20.50 6.19 9.32
C ALA A 60 -19.39 5.83 8.33
N GLY A 61 -19.51 6.22 7.07
CA GLY A 61 -18.45 6.03 6.06
C GLY A 61 -17.22 6.87 6.36
N ALA A 62 -17.41 8.15 6.72
CA ALA A 62 -16.31 9.04 7.08
C ALA A 62 -15.58 8.57 8.34
N ASP A 63 -16.31 8.10 9.36
CA ASP A 63 -15.74 7.54 10.60
C ASP A 63 -14.90 6.29 10.31
N LEU A 64 -15.35 5.38 9.44
CA LEU A 64 -14.62 4.21 9.06
C LEU A 64 -13.36 4.56 8.23
N ALA A 65 -13.45 5.55 7.34
CA ALA A 65 -12.30 6.08 6.61
C ALA A 65 -11.28 6.73 7.57
N GLN A 66 -11.75 7.37 8.64
CA GLN A 66 -10.89 7.94 9.67
C GLN A 66 -10.18 6.86 10.49
N GLN A 67 -10.87 5.78 10.86
CA GLN A 67 -10.24 4.62 11.49
C GLN A 67 -9.18 4.01 10.58
N LEU A 68 -9.45 3.86 9.27
CA LEU A 68 -8.49 3.34 8.29
C LEU A 68 -7.23 4.22 8.18
N SER A 69 -7.34 5.52 8.42
CA SER A 69 -6.19 6.44 8.43
C SER A 69 -5.31 6.33 9.68
N ASN A 70 -5.71 5.52 10.67
CA ASN A 70 -4.98 5.26 11.90
C ASN A 70 -4.33 3.85 11.84
N PRO A 71 -2.98 3.73 11.74
CA PRO A 71 -2.29 2.43 11.64
C PRO A 71 -2.42 1.53 12.88
N VAL A 72 -2.91 2.06 13.99
CA VAL A 72 -3.13 1.33 15.26
C VAL A 72 -4.60 1.36 15.71
N ALA A 73 -5.52 1.57 14.77
CA ALA A 73 -6.96 1.51 15.04
C ALA A 73 -7.41 0.10 15.44
N ASN A 74 -8.52 0.02 16.16
CA ASN A 74 -9.21 -1.24 16.43
C ASN A 74 -10.06 -1.66 15.22
N LEU A 75 -9.40 -1.83 14.07
CA LEU A 75 -10.01 -2.17 12.79
C LEU A 75 -9.15 -3.20 12.09
N ILE A 76 -9.72 -4.37 11.80
CA ILE A 76 -9.05 -5.33 10.93
C ILE A 76 -9.12 -4.80 9.50
N SER A 77 -7.97 -4.62 8.88
CA SER A 77 -7.87 -4.19 7.48
C SER A 77 -6.85 -5.01 6.72
N VAL A 78 -7.13 -5.24 5.43
CA VAL A 78 -6.22 -5.97 4.53
C VAL A 78 -5.99 -5.10 3.29
N PRO A 79 -5.04 -4.15 3.34
CA PRO A 79 -4.59 -3.42 2.17
C PRO A 79 -3.85 -4.34 1.20
N ILE A 80 -4.25 -4.31 -0.07
CA ILE A 80 -3.50 -4.84 -1.20
C ILE A 80 -3.04 -3.63 -1.99
N GLN A 81 -1.74 -3.34 -1.90
CA GLN A 81 -1.13 -2.16 -2.51
C GLN A 81 -0.25 -2.58 -3.68
N GLN A 82 -0.64 -2.19 -4.87
CA GLN A 82 0.12 -2.39 -6.10
C GLN A 82 0.91 -1.14 -6.44
N ASN A 83 2.23 -1.26 -6.53
CA ASN A 83 3.12 -0.20 -7.00
C ASN A 83 3.74 -0.59 -8.33
N PHE A 84 3.78 0.34 -9.26
CA PHE A 84 4.54 0.26 -10.50
C PHE A 84 5.62 1.34 -10.46
N ASP A 85 6.86 0.93 -10.33
CA ASP A 85 8.02 1.81 -10.29
C ASP A 85 8.74 1.74 -11.64
N LEU A 86 9.07 2.90 -12.21
CA LEU A 86 9.60 3.08 -13.56
C LEU A 86 10.96 3.79 -13.51
N GLY A 87 11.78 3.57 -14.53
CA GLY A 87 13.10 4.17 -14.60
C GLY A 87 14.10 3.54 -13.65
N ILE A 88 14.08 2.21 -13.52
CA ILE A 88 14.95 1.45 -12.62
C ILE A 88 16.06 0.74 -13.42
N GLY A 89 17.14 0.40 -12.70
CA GLY A 89 18.24 -0.39 -13.23
C GLY A 89 19.34 0.45 -13.87
N PRO A 90 20.41 -0.21 -14.35
CA PRO A 90 21.62 0.48 -14.80
C PRO A 90 21.41 1.34 -16.05
N ASP A 91 20.41 1.03 -16.87
CA ASP A 91 20.09 1.77 -18.10
C ASP A 91 18.88 2.72 -17.92
N ASN A 92 18.25 2.79 -16.72
CA ASN A 92 17.02 3.53 -16.39
C ASN A 92 15.82 3.19 -17.29
N ASP A 93 15.80 2.01 -17.89
CA ASP A 93 14.71 1.52 -18.75
C ASP A 93 13.95 0.34 -18.13
N GLY A 94 14.39 -0.14 -16.97
CA GLY A 94 13.72 -1.18 -16.19
C GLY A 94 12.49 -0.69 -15.45
N TRP A 95 11.69 -1.64 -15.01
CA TRP A 95 10.50 -1.40 -14.21
C TRP A 95 10.26 -2.51 -13.17
N ARG A 96 9.50 -2.16 -12.14
CA ARG A 96 9.13 -3.09 -11.07
C ARG A 96 7.66 -2.96 -10.72
N SER A 97 7.00 -4.09 -10.61
CA SER A 97 5.66 -4.26 -10.07
C SER A 97 5.78 -4.89 -8.69
N THR A 98 5.32 -4.20 -7.65
CA THR A 98 5.33 -4.73 -6.28
C THR A 98 3.91 -4.71 -5.72
N THR A 99 3.36 -5.91 -5.46
CA THR A 99 2.09 -6.09 -4.76
C THR A 99 2.38 -6.37 -3.30
N ASN A 100 2.10 -5.41 -2.43
CA ASN A 100 2.20 -5.60 -0.98
C ASN A 100 0.85 -6.03 -0.41
N VAL A 101 0.77 -7.20 0.17
CA VAL A 101 -0.36 -7.62 1.01
C VAL A 101 -0.03 -7.23 2.45
N GLN A 102 -0.88 -6.35 3.06
CA GLN A 102 -0.53 -5.68 4.31
C GLN A 102 -1.62 -5.85 5.40
N PRO A 103 -1.93 -7.07 5.88
CA PRO A 103 -2.91 -7.23 6.93
C PRO A 103 -2.51 -6.48 8.21
N VAL A 104 -3.47 -5.76 8.78
CA VAL A 104 -3.41 -5.11 10.09
C VAL A 104 -4.48 -5.72 10.96
N ILE A 105 -4.07 -6.37 12.05
CA ILE A 105 -4.96 -7.13 12.92
C ILE A 105 -4.76 -6.66 14.37
N PRO A 106 -5.73 -5.93 14.94
CA PRO A 106 -5.75 -5.59 16.35
C PRO A 106 -6.18 -6.81 17.17
N VAL A 107 -5.46 -7.08 18.25
CA VAL A 107 -5.77 -8.12 19.22
C VAL A 107 -5.85 -7.46 20.60
N PRO A 108 -7.02 -7.44 21.26
CA PRO A 108 -7.13 -6.94 22.62
C PRO A 108 -6.31 -7.81 23.58
N ILE A 109 -5.41 -7.20 24.36
CA ILE A 109 -4.63 -7.89 25.40
C ILE A 109 -5.41 -7.85 26.72
N ASN A 110 -5.92 -6.68 27.06
CA ASN A 110 -6.73 -6.40 28.23
C ASN A 110 -7.66 -5.19 27.97
N GLU A 111 -8.22 -4.62 29.03
CA GLU A 111 -9.13 -3.47 28.91
C GLU A 111 -8.42 -2.20 28.43
N ASP A 112 -7.12 -2.05 28.72
CA ASP A 112 -6.33 -0.83 28.46
C ASP A 112 -5.49 -0.92 27.18
N TRP A 113 -5.13 -2.13 26.71
CA TRP A 113 -4.10 -2.32 25.68
C TRP A 113 -4.55 -3.23 24.53
N ASN A 114 -4.19 -2.81 23.34
CA ASN A 114 -4.21 -3.62 22.12
C ASN A 114 -2.79 -3.98 21.67
N LEU A 115 -2.65 -5.18 21.13
CA LEU A 115 -1.53 -5.58 20.29
C LEU A 115 -1.96 -5.48 18.84
N ILE A 116 -1.25 -4.68 18.04
CA ILE A 116 -1.53 -4.52 16.61
C ILE A 116 -0.46 -5.27 15.83
N SER A 117 -0.86 -6.32 15.14
CA SER A 117 0.00 -7.06 14.21
C SER A 117 -0.12 -6.48 12.82
N ARG A 118 0.98 -5.99 12.23
CA ARG A 118 1.05 -5.49 10.85
C ARG A 118 2.12 -6.26 10.09
N THR A 119 1.69 -6.97 9.06
CA THR A 119 2.57 -7.69 8.13
C THR A 119 2.67 -6.91 6.82
N ILE A 120 3.82 -6.89 6.18
CA ILE A 120 4.01 -6.45 4.79
C ILE A 120 4.66 -7.60 4.04
N LEU A 121 3.89 -8.26 3.18
CA LEU A 121 4.34 -9.35 2.33
C LEU A 121 4.40 -8.87 0.88
N PRO A 122 5.61 -8.65 0.30
CA PRO A 122 5.76 -8.18 -1.06
C PRO A 122 5.81 -9.33 -2.05
N LEU A 123 4.99 -9.28 -3.10
CA LEU A 123 5.12 -10.07 -4.31
C LEU A 123 5.66 -9.16 -5.41
N ILE A 124 6.78 -9.53 -6.00
CA ILE A 124 7.56 -8.66 -6.88
C ILE A 124 7.71 -9.30 -8.25
N TYR A 125 7.45 -8.52 -9.29
CA TYR A 125 7.93 -8.77 -10.64
C TYR A 125 8.79 -7.58 -11.08
N GLN A 126 9.94 -7.85 -11.65
CA GLN A 126 10.81 -6.80 -12.18
C GLN A 126 11.50 -7.23 -13.47
N GLU A 127 11.76 -6.24 -14.33
CA GLU A 127 12.45 -6.43 -15.61
C GLU A 127 13.46 -5.30 -15.81
N GLY A 128 14.68 -5.64 -16.30
CA GLY A 128 15.75 -4.66 -16.54
C GLY A 128 16.41 -4.09 -15.29
N VAL A 129 16.05 -4.57 -14.08
CA VAL A 129 16.53 -4.03 -12.80
C VAL A 129 17.91 -4.54 -12.44
N THR A 130 18.16 -5.83 -12.65
CA THR A 130 19.45 -6.49 -12.33
C THR A 130 20.40 -6.58 -13.51
N GLY A 131 19.96 -6.15 -14.68
CA GLY A 131 20.70 -6.18 -15.92
C GLY A 131 19.77 -6.28 -17.12
N ARG A 132 20.31 -6.00 -18.30
CA ARG A 132 19.58 -6.01 -19.55
C ARG A 132 18.95 -7.38 -19.84
N ASN A 133 17.67 -7.41 -20.22
CA ASN A 133 16.89 -8.62 -20.53
C ASN A 133 16.81 -9.63 -19.36
N GLN A 134 17.04 -9.20 -18.11
CA GLN A 134 16.83 -10.03 -16.94
C GLN A 134 15.49 -9.69 -16.29
N ASN A 135 14.77 -10.72 -15.90
CA ASN A 135 13.54 -10.56 -15.12
C ASN A 135 13.57 -11.47 -13.89
N GLN A 136 12.89 -11.07 -12.85
CA GLN A 136 12.69 -11.87 -11.63
C GLN A 136 11.25 -11.77 -11.20
N PHE A 137 10.73 -12.89 -10.67
CA PHE A 137 9.40 -12.97 -10.07
C PHE A 137 9.45 -13.79 -8.79
N GLY A 138 8.83 -13.29 -7.75
CA GLY A 138 8.73 -14.02 -6.49
C GLY A 138 8.34 -13.14 -5.32
N LEU A 139 8.38 -13.75 -4.13
CA LEU A 139 8.24 -13.01 -2.88
C LEU A 139 9.52 -12.23 -2.58
N GLY A 140 9.37 -11.06 -1.97
CA GLY A 140 10.44 -10.35 -1.30
C GLY A 140 10.53 -10.72 0.19
N ASP A 141 11.41 -10.04 0.92
CA ASP A 141 11.51 -10.22 2.37
C ASP A 141 10.30 -9.58 3.07
N THR A 142 9.71 -10.31 4.02
CA THR A 142 8.53 -9.88 4.78
C THR A 142 8.94 -9.02 5.95
N LEU A 143 8.24 -7.90 6.15
CA LEU A 143 8.35 -7.08 7.36
C LEU A 143 7.14 -7.34 8.26
N GLN A 144 7.40 -7.78 9.50
CA GLN A 144 6.40 -7.98 10.54
C GLN A 144 6.61 -6.95 11.64
N SER A 145 5.63 -6.10 11.90
CA SER A 145 5.63 -5.15 13.01
C SER A 145 4.56 -5.52 14.03
N VAL A 146 4.90 -5.34 15.29
CA VAL A 146 3.97 -5.53 16.41
C VAL A 146 3.97 -4.26 17.22
N PHE A 147 2.80 -3.64 17.41
CA PHE A 147 2.67 -2.43 18.22
C PHE A 147 1.82 -2.74 19.46
N PHE A 148 2.30 -2.30 20.61
CA PHE A 148 1.50 -2.16 21.81
C PHE A 148 0.96 -0.73 21.82
N SER A 149 -0.36 -0.60 21.84
CA SER A 149 -1.07 0.69 21.75
C SER A 149 -2.15 0.76 22.82
N PRO A 150 -2.28 1.88 23.55
CA PRO A 150 -3.41 2.10 24.44
C PRO A 150 -4.73 2.08 23.68
N ARG A 151 -5.78 1.51 24.27
CA ARG A 151 -7.13 1.48 23.68
C ARG A 151 -7.79 2.85 23.76
N GLU A 152 -7.53 3.58 24.84
CA GLU A 152 -8.06 4.91 25.04
C GLU A 152 -7.06 6.00 24.65
N VAL A 153 -7.57 7.03 24.00
CA VAL A 153 -6.78 8.19 23.64
C VAL A 153 -6.63 9.08 24.89
N GLY A 154 -5.40 9.31 25.31
CA GLY A 154 -5.12 10.17 26.47
C GLY A 154 -5.56 11.63 26.26
N ALA A 155 -5.52 12.44 27.30
CA ALA A 155 -5.96 13.84 27.30
C ALA A 155 -5.25 14.74 26.26
N SER A 156 -4.07 14.35 25.78
CA SER A 156 -3.34 15.04 24.69
C SER A 156 -3.99 14.88 23.31
N GLY A 157 -4.88 13.91 23.14
CA GLY A 157 -5.44 13.51 21.86
C GLY A 157 -4.45 12.82 20.93
N ILE A 158 -3.28 12.39 21.45
CA ILE A 158 -2.27 11.66 20.69
C ILE A 158 -2.54 10.16 20.80
N ILE A 159 -2.63 9.52 19.64
CA ILE A 159 -2.68 8.06 19.49
C ILE A 159 -1.27 7.59 19.19
N TRP A 160 -0.82 6.51 19.84
CA TRP A 160 0.53 6.01 19.65
C TRP A 160 0.61 4.51 19.83
N GLY A 161 1.68 3.92 19.30
CA GLY A 161 2.02 2.53 19.52
C GLY A 161 3.51 2.32 19.35
N VAL A 162 4.07 1.41 20.14
CA VAL A 162 5.50 1.05 20.10
C VAL A 162 5.66 -0.47 20.18
N GLY A 163 6.75 -0.99 19.64
CA GLY A 163 7.04 -2.40 19.74
C GLY A 163 8.19 -2.86 18.85
N PRO A 164 8.36 -4.17 18.66
CA PRO A 164 9.36 -4.74 17.77
C PRO A 164 8.89 -4.81 16.32
N ALA A 165 9.87 -4.70 15.41
CA ALA A 165 9.72 -5.05 14.01
C ALA A 165 10.74 -6.13 13.63
N PHE A 166 10.35 -7.04 12.75
CA PHE A 166 11.14 -8.19 12.33
C PHE A 166 11.19 -8.23 10.80
N LEU A 167 12.39 -8.33 10.24
CA LEU A 167 12.61 -8.63 8.84
C LEU A 167 12.82 -10.14 8.70
N LEU A 168 11.98 -10.78 7.88
CA LEU A 168 11.99 -12.21 7.66
C LEU A 168 12.50 -12.50 6.24
N PRO A 169 13.51 -13.37 6.06
CA PRO A 169 14.10 -13.67 4.75
C PRO A 169 13.20 -14.62 3.94
N THR A 170 12.02 -14.15 3.57
CA THR A 170 11.00 -14.91 2.82
C THR A 170 11.17 -14.82 1.31
N ALA A 171 12.14 -14.04 0.83
CA ALA A 171 12.38 -13.86 -0.59
C ALA A 171 12.68 -15.19 -1.29
N THR A 172 11.94 -15.45 -2.39
CA THR A 172 12.08 -16.70 -3.16
C THR A 172 13.17 -16.63 -4.23
N ASP A 173 13.61 -15.42 -4.60
CA ASP A 173 14.72 -15.16 -5.49
C ASP A 173 15.78 -14.30 -4.79
N SER A 174 17.04 -14.57 -5.09
CA SER A 174 18.18 -13.88 -4.47
C SER A 174 18.29 -12.39 -4.82
N ALA A 175 17.69 -11.96 -5.92
CA ALA A 175 17.62 -10.56 -6.33
C ALA A 175 16.46 -9.79 -5.66
N LEU A 176 15.53 -10.50 -4.99
CA LEU A 176 14.32 -9.93 -4.38
C LEU A 176 14.43 -9.79 -2.85
N GLY A 177 15.53 -10.25 -2.23
CA GLY A 177 15.71 -10.15 -0.78
C GLY A 177 17.14 -10.24 -0.30
N GLY A 178 17.34 -9.91 0.97
CA GLY A 178 18.65 -9.83 1.62
C GLY A 178 19.17 -11.14 2.19
N LYS A 179 18.34 -12.18 2.32
CA LYS A 179 18.66 -13.44 3.03
C LYS A 179 19.17 -13.21 4.46
N LYS A 180 18.69 -12.16 5.11
CA LYS A 180 19.03 -11.77 6.49
C LYS A 180 17.79 -11.71 7.35
N TRP A 181 17.87 -12.25 8.55
CA TRP A 181 16.92 -11.99 9.63
C TRP A 181 17.26 -10.66 10.25
N GLY A 182 16.26 -9.81 10.45
CA GLY A 182 16.44 -8.52 11.09
C GLY A 182 15.46 -8.30 12.22
N VAL A 183 15.86 -7.47 13.19
CA VAL A 183 15.01 -7.05 14.29
C VAL A 183 15.34 -5.61 14.66
N GLY A 184 14.36 -4.91 15.19
CA GLY A 184 14.55 -3.57 15.73
C GLY A 184 13.27 -2.97 16.28
N PRO A 185 13.32 -1.74 16.83
CA PRO A 185 12.14 -1.05 17.33
C PRO A 185 11.29 -0.48 16.19
N THR A 186 10.00 -0.39 16.45
CA THR A 186 9.04 0.36 15.64
C THR A 186 8.17 1.22 16.54
N ALA A 187 7.79 2.40 16.04
CA ALA A 187 6.91 3.32 16.74
C ALA A 187 6.01 4.04 15.74
N VAL A 188 4.81 4.36 16.18
CA VAL A 188 3.87 5.23 15.47
C VAL A 188 3.26 6.22 16.45
N MET A 189 3.06 7.44 15.98
CA MET A 189 2.30 8.46 16.69
C MET A 189 1.48 9.27 15.70
N LEU A 190 0.25 9.62 16.09
CA LEU A 190 -0.62 10.42 15.25
C LEU A 190 -1.63 11.22 16.09
N LYS A 191 -2.20 12.21 15.46
CA LYS A 191 -3.34 12.96 15.98
C LYS A 191 -4.41 13.06 14.92
N GLN A 192 -5.65 12.84 15.33
CA GLN A 192 -6.87 13.05 14.52
C GLN A 192 -7.60 14.28 15.04
N SER A 193 -7.92 15.21 14.15
CA SER A 193 -8.61 16.46 14.47
C SER A 193 -9.61 16.80 13.38
N GLY A 194 -10.88 16.56 13.63
CA GLY A 194 -11.91 16.64 12.61
C GLY A 194 -11.56 15.74 11.42
N PRO A 195 -11.58 16.23 10.19
CA PRO A 195 -11.32 15.44 8.98
C PRO A 195 -9.83 15.16 8.75
N ILE A 196 -8.93 15.67 9.57
CA ILE A 196 -7.48 15.61 9.37
C ILE A 196 -6.86 14.57 10.28
N THR A 197 -6.01 13.72 9.70
CA THR A 197 -5.09 12.84 10.42
C THR A 197 -3.65 13.22 10.05
N VAL A 198 -2.82 13.49 11.04
CA VAL A 198 -1.38 13.71 10.85
C VAL A 198 -0.60 12.79 11.77
N GLY A 199 0.46 12.19 11.25
CA GLY A 199 1.25 11.25 12.04
C GLY A 199 2.61 10.94 11.47
N LEU A 200 3.33 10.12 12.22
CA LEU A 200 4.67 9.64 11.91
C LEU A 200 4.77 8.17 12.32
N LEU A 201 5.24 7.33 11.41
CA LEU A 201 5.64 5.96 11.69
C LEU A 201 7.15 5.86 11.46
N ALA A 202 7.87 5.21 12.34
CA ALA A 202 9.30 4.98 12.19
C ALA A 202 9.69 3.58 12.69
N ASN A 203 10.72 3.00 12.07
CA ASN A 203 11.38 1.81 12.57
C ASN A 203 12.87 1.84 12.24
N GLN A 204 13.63 1.04 12.96
CA GLN A 204 15.02 0.74 12.67
C GLN A 204 15.17 -0.79 12.65
N ILE A 205 15.82 -1.32 11.62
CA ILE A 205 16.08 -2.76 11.49
C ILE A 205 17.58 -2.99 11.40
N TRP A 206 18.09 -3.93 12.21
CA TRP A 206 19.43 -4.47 12.12
C TRP A 206 19.38 -5.95 11.82
N SER A 207 20.26 -6.44 10.93
CA SER A 207 20.42 -7.89 10.73
C SER A 207 21.05 -8.52 11.97
N VAL A 208 20.53 -9.67 12.38
CA VAL A 208 20.97 -10.44 13.55
C VAL A 208 21.43 -11.85 13.19
N ALA A 209 21.02 -12.36 12.01
CA ALA A 209 21.41 -13.67 11.48
C ALA A 209 21.19 -13.70 9.97
N GLY A 210 21.65 -14.76 9.31
CA GLY A 210 21.40 -15.02 7.89
C GLY A 210 22.69 -15.35 7.12
N SER A 211 22.67 -15.17 5.80
CA SER A 211 23.78 -15.55 4.92
C SER A 211 24.99 -14.62 5.07
N ASP A 212 26.19 -15.18 5.30
CA ASP A 212 27.44 -14.41 5.37
C ASP A 212 27.87 -13.84 4.02
N ASN A 213 27.33 -14.38 2.92
CA ASN A 213 27.60 -13.91 1.56
C ASN A 213 26.69 -12.75 1.13
N ARG A 214 25.93 -12.17 2.05
CA ARG A 214 25.02 -11.02 1.82
C ARG A 214 25.36 -9.88 2.76
N PRO A 215 25.27 -8.62 2.29
CA PRO A 215 25.49 -7.45 3.12
C PRO A 215 24.58 -7.46 4.35
N ASP A 216 25.09 -6.99 5.46
CA ASP A 216 24.29 -6.77 6.64
C ASP A 216 23.27 -5.64 6.42
N VAL A 217 22.10 -5.83 7.02
CA VAL A 217 21.05 -4.82 7.03
C VAL A 217 21.24 -3.91 8.23
N SER A 218 21.27 -2.61 7.98
CA SER A 218 21.09 -1.56 8.99
C SER A 218 20.33 -0.44 8.31
N GLN A 219 19.01 -0.35 8.59
CA GLN A 219 18.13 0.54 7.86
C GLN A 219 17.12 1.21 8.78
N ALA A 220 17.09 2.54 8.73
CA ALA A 220 16.00 3.33 9.30
C ALA A 220 14.89 3.51 8.27
N PHE A 221 13.66 3.54 8.73
CA PHE A 221 12.48 3.90 7.96
C PHE A 221 11.70 4.98 8.72
N ILE A 222 11.29 6.03 8.01
CA ILE A 222 10.55 7.17 8.56
C ILE A 222 9.46 7.54 7.58
N GLN A 223 8.21 7.50 8.05
CA GLN A 223 7.03 7.78 7.25
C GLN A 223 6.16 8.85 7.93
N PRO A 224 6.41 10.15 7.70
CA PRO A 224 5.41 11.17 7.98
C PRO A 224 4.23 11.02 7.04
N PHE A 225 3.02 11.20 7.54
CA PHE A 225 1.79 11.11 6.74
C PHE A 225 0.75 12.14 7.18
N LEU A 226 -0.02 12.58 6.19
CA LEU A 226 -1.16 13.47 6.35
C LEU A 226 -2.31 12.95 5.51
N SER A 227 -3.52 12.92 6.06
CA SER A 227 -4.74 12.64 5.30
C SER A 227 -5.85 13.63 5.65
N TYR A 228 -6.69 13.90 4.66
CA TYR A 228 -7.91 14.68 4.78
C TYR A 228 -9.08 13.86 4.26
N ILE A 229 -10.12 13.73 5.05
CA ILE A 229 -11.29 12.90 4.77
C ILE A 229 -12.51 13.79 4.59
N THR A 230 -13.17 13.65 3.44
CA THR A 230 -14.42 14.38 3.16
C THR A 230 -15.62 13.73 3.86
N PRO A 231 -16.74 14.45 4.02
CA PRO A 231 -18.00 13.86 4.53
C PRO A 231 -18.52 12.69 3.68
N THR A 232 -18.12 12.60 2.42
CA THR A 232 -18.46 11.51 1.50
C THR A 232 -17.49 10.33 1.56
N ALA A 233 -16.60 10.29 2.60
CA ALA A 233 -15.60 9.25 2.80
C ALA A 233 -14.57 9.13 1.66
N THR A 234 -14.30 10.24 0.96
CA THR A 234 -13.15 10.37 0.07
C THR A 234 -11.95 10.82 0.91
N THR A 235 -10.83 10.12 0.82
CA THR A 235 -9.59 10.44 1.54
C THR A 235 -8.52 10.92 0.57
N PHE A 236 -7.96 12.10 0.81
CA PHE A 236 -6.75 12.60 0.17
C PHE A 236 -5.58 12.37 1.11
N SER A 237 -4.50 11.76 0.61
CA SER A 237 -3.35 11.41 1.44
C SER A 237 -2.05 11.84 0.79
N VAL A 238 -1.10 12.27 1.63
CA VAL A 238 0.30 12.46 1.27
C VAL A 238 1.17 11.81 2.34
N ASN A 239 2.20 11.09 1.91
CA ASN A 239 3.21 10.55 2.82
C ASN A 239 4.57 10.47 2.14
N ALA A 240 5.63 10.37 2.95
CA ALA A 240 6.97 10.08 2.48
C ALA A 240 7.45 8.79 3.14
N GLU A 241 7.64 7.72 2.35
CA GLU A 241 8.13 6.41 2.81
C GLU A 241 9.66 6.39 2.77
N SER A 242 10.30 7.24 3.56
CA SER A 242 11.74 7.47 3.52
C SER A 242 12.52 6.37 4.20
N SER A 243 13.58 5.88 3.59
CA SER A 243 14.50 4.95 4.23
C SER A 243 15.94 5.43 4.12
N TYR A 244 16.73 5.14 5.16
CA TYR A 244 18.16 5.39 5.19
C TYR A 244 18.92 4.09 5.43
N ASN A 245 19.74 3.73 4.48
CA ASN A 245 20.66 2.58 4.60
C ASN A 245 21.97 3.06 5.23
N TRP A 246 22.21 2.69 6.50
CA TRP A 246 23.43 3.08 7.25
C TRP A 246 24.72 2.45 6.72
N LYS A 247 24.62 1.33 6.00
CA LYS A 247 25.80 0.65 5.44
C LYS A 247 26.25 1.27 4.11
N ALA A 248 25.29 1.73 3.31
CA ALA A 248 25.53 2.39 2.04
C ALA A 248 25.56 3.93 2.18
N GLU A 249 25.21 4.47 3.35
CA GLU A 249 25.07 5.92 3.61
C GLU A 249 24.11 6.59 2.60
N GLN A 250 23.03 5.87 2.22
CA GLN A 250 22.14 6.25 1.13
C GLN A 250 20.69 6.42 1.59
N TRP A 251 20.10 7.57 1.25
CA TRP A 251 18.67 7.81 1.37
C TRP A 251 17.89 7.29 0.17
N SER A 252 16.64 6.89 0.43
CA SER A 252 15.58 6.73 -0.55
C SER A 252 14.35 7.45 -0.02
N VAL A 253 13.86 8.45 -0.75
CA VAL A 253 12.81 9.38 -0.27
C VAL A 253 11.69 9.45 -1.29
N PRO A 254 10.81 8.43 -1.38
CA PRO A 254 9.60 8.50 -2.18
C PRO A 254 8.53 9.34 -1.49
N ILE A 255 7.98 10.31 -2.21
CA ILE A 255 6.77 11.04 -1.83
C ILE A 255 5.60 10.44 -2.58
N ASN A 256 4.56 10.07 -1.85
CA ASN A 256 3.34 9.49 -2.39
C ASN A 256 2.17 10.46 -2.18
N VAL A 257 1.37 10.65 -3.22
CA VAL A 257 0.11 11.39 -3.17
C VAL A 257 -0.98 10.46 -3.67
N SER A 258 -2.07 10.33 -2.95
CA SER A 258 -3.16 9.42 -3.33
C SER A 258 -4.53 9.98 -2.97
N VAL A 259 -5.53 9.52 -3.70
CA VAL A 259 -6.93 9.67 -3.39
C VAL A 259 -7.56 8.30 -3.27
N SER A 260 -8.40 8.10 -2.26
CA SER A 260 -9.15 6.86 -2.10
C SER A 260 -10.60 7.14 -1.74
N GLN A 261 -11.47 6.22 -2.12
CA GLN A 261 -12.89 6.27 -1.85
C GLN A 261 -13.31 5.03 -1.07
N LEU A 262 -13.91 5.22 0.10
CA LEU A 262 -14.57 4.14 0.79
C LEU A 262 -15.91 3.85 0.11
N THR A 263 -16.17 2.58 -0.15
CA THR A 263 -17.40 2.08 -0.79
C THR A 263 -17.75 0.70 -0.23
N LYS A 264 -18.74 0.05 -0.80
CA LYS A 264 -19.10 -1.34 -0.49
C LYS A 264 -19.12 -2.18 -1.75
N LEU A 265 -18.63 -3.40 -1.65
CA LEU A 265 -18.80 -4.46 -2.63
C LEU A 265 -19.75 -5.50 -2.02
N GLY A 266 -21.04 -5.42 -2.36
CA GLY A 266 -22.10 -6.07 -1.59
C GLY A 266 -22.14 -5.48 -0.17
N ASP A 267 -22.03 -6.33 0.85
CA ASP A 267 -21.99 -5.90 2.25
C ASP A 267 -20.58 -5.61 2.78
N GLN A 268 -19.54 -5.93 2.00
CA GLN A 268 -18.15 -5.76 2.40
C GLN A 268 -17.68 -4.32 2.19
N PRO A 269 -17.30 -3.58 3.27
CA PRO A 269 -16.66 -2.28 3.12
C PRO A 269 -15.28 -2.41 2.46
N VAL A 270 -15.01 -1.59 1.45
CA VAL A 270 -13.77 -1.59 0.68
C VAL A 270 -13.35 -0.15 0.39
N SER A 271 -12.07 0.16 0.57
CA SER A 271 -11.49 1.42 0.10
C SER A 271 -10.70 1.18 -1.19
N LEU A 272 -11.00 1.96 -2.22
CA LEU A 272 -10.31 1.92 -3.52
C LEU A 272 -9.49 3.19 -3.67
N GLY A 273 -8.19 3.05 -3.91
CA GLY A 273 -7.25 4.17 -4.00
C GLY A 273 -6.40 4.16 -5.25
N LEU A 274 -6.06 5.36 -5.70
CA LEU A 274 -5.13 5.62 -6.79
C LEU A 274 -4.16 6.71 -6.37
N GLY A 275 -2.88 6.58 -6.72
CA GLY A 275 -1.86 7.55 -6.38
C GLY A 275 -0.69 7.59 -7.35
N GLY A 276 0.09 8.66 -7.20
CA GLY A 276 1.39 8.84 -7.82
C GLY A 276 2.49 8.80 -6.78
N ARG A 277 3.68 8.43 -7.22
CA ARG A 277 4.88 8.31 -6.43
C ARG A 277 6.04 8.96 -7.16
N TYR A 278 6.82 9.79 -6.46
CA TYR A 278 8.01 10.42 -6.98
C TYR A 278 9.17 10.28 -5.99
N ASN A 279 10.32 9.81 -6.45
CA ASN A 279 11.51 9.66 -5.61
C ASN A 279 12.34 10.94 -5.67
N VAL A 280 12.33 11.72 -4.58
CA VAL A 280 13.09 12.96 -4.44
C VAL A 280 14.58 12.66 -4.26
N GLU A 281 14.88 11.58 -3.54
CA GLU A 281 16.22 11.03 -3.35
C GLU A 281 16.14 9.53 -3.57
N LYS A 282 17.11 8.96 -4.27
CA LYS A 282 17.15 7.54 -4.62
C LYS A 282 18.58 7.05 -4.78
N PRO A 283 18.85 5.76 -4.53
CA PRO A 283 20.12 5.16 -4.90
C PRO A 283 20.30 5.16 -6.44
N GLU A 284 21.53 5.01 -6.88
CA GLU A 284 21.86 4.84 -8.30
C GLU A 284 21.05 3.68 -8.88
N GLY A 285 20.44 3.90 -10.05
CA GLY A 285 19.52 2.94 -10.67
C GLY A 285 18.20 2.74 -9.92
N GLY A 286 17.87 3.57 -8.94
CA GLY A 286 16.56 3.57 -8.29
C GLY A 286 15.46 4.20 -9.16
N ALA A 287 14.19 3.91 -8.86
CA ALA A 287 13.05 4.42 -9.61
C ALA A 287 12.97 5.96 -9.60
N ASP A 288 12.54 6.57 -10.70
CA ASP A 288 12.24 7.99 -10.75
C ASP A 288 10.85 8.29 -10.21
N TRP A 289 9.86 7.59 -10.73
CA TRP A 289 8.46 7.77 -10.38
C TRP A 289 7.70 6.46 -10.52
N GLY A 290 6.47 6.46 -10.04
CA GLY A 290 5.62 5.28 -10.10
C GLY A 290 4.15 5.61 -9.94
N LEU A 291 3.34 4.60 -10.15
CA LEU A 291 1.89 4.61 -9.90
C LEU A 291 1.57 3.67 -8.75
N ARG A 292 0.54 4.01 -7.99
CA ARG A 292 0.06 3.22 -6.86
C ARG A 292 -1.43 2.99 -6.97
N PHE A 293 -1.86 1.73 -6.84
CA PHE A 293 -3.25 1.32 -6.70
C PHE A 293 -3.41 0.64 -5.35
N ILE A 294 -4.50 0.92 -4.65
CA ILE A 294 -4.76 0.36 -3.33
C ILE A 294 -6.19 -0.17 -3.30
N VAL A 295 -6.34 -1.41 -2.87
CA VAL A 295 -7.63 -1.99 -2.51
C VAL A 295 -7.53 -2.43 -1.06
N THR A 296 -8.35 -1.88 -0.18
CA THR A 296 -8.34 -2.26 1.24
C THR A 296 -9.67 -2.86 1.62
N PHE A 297 -9.66 -4.11 2.05
CA PHE A 297 -10.81 -4.75 2.66
C PHE A 297 -10.85 -4.42 4.15
N LEU A 298 -12.01 -4.00 4.66
CA LEU A 298 -12.21 -3.60 6.05
C LEU A 298 -13.18 -4.56 6.73
N PHE A 299 -12.81 -4.99 7.94
CA PHE A 299 -13.62 -5.88 8.76
C PHE A 299 -13.82 -5.21 10.13
N PRO A 300 -14.87 -4.35 10.26
CA PRO A 300 -15.16 -3.69 11.53
C PRO A 300 -15.37 -4.74 12.62
N THR A 301 -14.63 -4.61 13.72
CA THR A 301 -14.84 -5.39 14.93
C THR A 301 -15.95 -4.70 15.71
N GLY A 302 -17.12 -5.39 15.84
CA GLY A 302 -18.27 -4.89 16.60
C GLY A 302 -18.01 -4.71 18.09
#